data_3028ae92e458ac169c56969a8e3f70b3
#
_entry.id   3028ae92e458ac169c56969a8e3f70b3
#
_cell.length_a   1.000
_cell.length_b   1.000
_cell.length_c   1.000
_cell.angle_alpha   90.00
_cell.angle_beta   90.00
_cell.angle_gamma   90.00
#
_symmetry.space_group_name_H-M   'P 1'
#
loop_
_entity.id
_entity.type
_entity.pdbx_description
1 polymer ?
#
loop_
_entity_poly.entity_id
_entity_poly.type
_entity_poly.pdbx_seq_one_letter_code
_entity_poly.pdbx_strand_id
1 'polypeptide(L)'
;ASALLANNHQIIGRSFEYHRPRGIMSAGVEESGAIVTIGKGSKSDPNVKATTQELYQGLEAYGQNAWPNVRFDLGSIANIFSQFLAAGFYYKTVMGLPPFEWGRGTGIWMLYEKLIRRAAGMGTASREPDPDLYEHGHIFCDVLIVGSGPAGLSAAAKLSKLGLDILLVEQDFEPGGDYLNQEQPPVKYKQLLAVIKKSEV
;
A
#
# COMPACT_ATOMS: atom_id res chain seq x y z
N ALA A 1 -5.76 6.72 -8.48
CA ALA A 1 -5.42 8.13 -8.19
C ALA A 1 -5.91 9.07 -9.29
N SER A 2 -5.50 8.87 -10.54
CA SER A 2 -5.80 9.76 -11.68
C SER A 2 -7.30 10.05 -11.86
N ALA A 3 -8.17 9.05 -11.75
CA ALA A 3 -9.61 9.24 -11.85
C ALA A 3 -10.16 10.17 -10.76
N LEU A 4 -9.64 10.12 -9.54
CA LEU A 4 -10.04 11.00 -8.45
C LEU A 4 -9.61 12.45 -8.73
N LEU A 5 -8.38 12.65 -9.18
CA LEU A 5 -7.88 13.98 -9.55
C LEU A 5 -8.64 14.56 -10.74
N ALA A 6 -8.92 13.77 -11.78
CA ALA A 6 -9.71 14.19 -12.94
C ALA A 6 -11.13 14.65 -12.57
N ASN A 7 -11.69 14.10 -11.49
CA ASN A 7 -12.98 14.50 -10.92
C ASN A 7 -12.86 15.53 -9.78
N ASN A 8 -11.74 16.23 -9.68
CA ASN A 8 -11.46 17.27 -8.70
C ASN A 8 -11.59 16.82 -7.22
N HIS A 9 -11.31 15.54 -6.95
CA HIS A 9 -11.20 15.02 -5.60
C HIS A 9 -9.77 15.22 -5.09
N GLN A 10 -9.53 16.35 -4.43
CA GLN A 10 -8.21 16.70 -3.90
C GLN A 10 -7.92 16.04 -2.55
N ILE A 11 -8.95 15.80 -1.74
CA ILE A 11 -8.82 15.13 -0.43
C ILE A 11 -9.23 13.68 -0.62
N ILE A 12 -8.27 12.77 -0.48
CA ILE A 12 -8.44 11.34 -0.68
C ILE A 12 -8.52 10.58 0.65
N GLY A 13 -7.82 11.09 1.66
CA GLY A 13 -7.77 10.48 2.98
C GLY A 13 -7.48 11.50 4.08
N ARG A 14 -7.26 10.99 5.27
CA ARG A 14 -6.88 11.76 6.46
C ARG A 14 -5.62 11.17 7.08
N SER A 15 -4.83 11.99 7.78
CA SER A 15 -3.65 11.48 8.50
C SER A 15 -4.09 10.61 9.68
N PHE A 16 -3.28 9.62 10.03
CA PHE A 16 -3.61 8.62 11.05
C PHE A 16 -3.80 9.18 12.45
N GLU A 17 -3.05 10.19 12.83
CA GLU A 17 -3.05 10.70 14.21
C GLU A 17 -3.99 11.91 14.39
N TYR A 18 -3.85 12.90 13.52
CA TYR A 18 -4.57 14.17 13.66
C TYR A 18 -5.70 14.35 12.67
N HIS A 19 -5.98 13.38 11.83
CA HIS A 19 -7.02 13.43 10.80
C HIS A 19 -6.94 14.68 9.90
N ARG A 20 -5.72 15.16 9.65
CA ARG A 20 -5.49 16.27 8.72
C ARG A 20 -5.77 15.83 7.29
N PRO A 21 -6.36 16.71 6.45
CA PRO A 21 -6.63 16.39 5.05
C PRO A 21 -5.36 15.92 4.33
N ARG A 22 -5.47 14.86 3.53
CA ARG A 22 -4.42 14.29 2.70
C ARG A 22 -4.93 14.13 1.27
N GLY A 23 -4.12 14.63 0.33
CA GLY A 23 -4.28 14.37 -1.09
C GLY A 23 -3.25 13.35 -1.56
N ILE A 24 -3.07 13.28 -2.87
CA ILE A 24 -2.03 12.49 -3.52
C ILE A 24 -0.73 13.29 -3.50
N MET A 25 0.31 12.73 -2.94
CA MET A 25 1.62 13.40 -2.75
C MET A 25 2.69 12.87 -3.70
N SER A 26 2.57 11.62 -4.14
CA SER A 26 3.55 10.98 -5.01
C SER A 26 2.87 10.05 -6.02
N ALA A 27 3.65 9.49 -6.93
CA ALA A 27 3.20 8.45 -7.86
C ALA A 27 3.67 7.07 -7.37
N GLY A 28 2.90 6.03 -7.70
CA GLY A 28 3.28 4.65 -7.41
C GLY A 28 3.33 4.30 -5.93
N VAL A 29 4.27 3.44 -5.57
CA VAL A 29 4.37 2.80 -4.24
C VAL A 29 4.81 3.75 -3.13
N GLU A 30 5.34 4.91 -3.45
CA GLU A 30 5.82 5.89 -2.46
C GLU A 30 4.70 6.75 -1.86
N GLU A 31 3.46 6.61 -2.37
CA GLU A 31 2.31 7.33 -1.83
C GLU A 31 2.02 6.92 -0.38
N SER A 32 1.92 7.90 0.49
CA SER A 32 1.66 7.69 1.92
C SER A 32 0.32 8.24 2.41
N GLY A 33 -0.32 9.10 1.63
CA GLY A 33 -1.51 9.85 2.05
C GLY A 33 -2.83 9.38 1.46
N ALA A 34 -2.80 8.72 0.31
CA ALA A 34 -3.98 8.31 -0.44
C ALA A 34 -4.24 6.81 -0.28
N ILE A 35 -4.66 6.39 0.91
CA ILE A 35 -4.96 5.00 1.24
C ILE A 35 -6.47 4.79 1.20
N VAL A 36 -6.90 3.75 0.51
CA VAL A 36 -8.30 3.40 0.30
C VAL A 36 -8.55 1.91 0.54
N THR A 37 -9.81 1.55 0.70
CA THR A 37 -10.27 0.16 0.66
C THR A 37 -10.88 -0.11 -0.71
N ILE A 38 -10.45 -1.17 -1.38
CA ILE A 38 -10.97 -1.61 -2.67
C ILE A 38 -11.99 -2.73 -2.45
N GLY A 39 -13.11 -2.67 -3.17
CA GLY A 39 -14.14 -3.71 -3.10
C GLY A 39 -14.93 -3.73 -1.79
N LYS A 40 -15.79 -4.74 -1.65
CA LYS A 40 -16.66 -4.96 -0.49
C LYS A 40 -16.74 -6.44 -0.12
N GLY A 41 -17.16 -6.74 1.11
CA GLY A 41 -17.39 -8.09 1.60
C GLY A 41 -16.13 -8.93 1.56
N SER A 42 -16.23 -10.15 1.02
CA SER A 42 -15.10 -11.08 0.90
C SER A 42 -13.97 -10.57 0.00
N LYS A 43 -14.29 -9.73 -0.99
CA LYS A 43 -13.32 -9.09 -1.90
C LYS A 43 -12.79 -7.74 -1.39
N SER A 44 -13.01 -7.42 -0.13
CA SER A 44 -12.53 -6.16 0.44
C SER A 44 -11.03 -6.22 0.72
N ASP A 45 -10.27 -5.39 0.01
CA ASP A 45 -8.83 -5.20 0.20
C ASP A 45 -8.56 -3.82 0.82
N PRO A 46 -8.26 -3.74 2.10
CA PRO A 46 -7.98 -2.50 2.80
C PRO A 46 -6.53 -2.06 2.65
N ASN A 47 -6.26 -0.79 2.94
CA ASN A 47 -4.93 -0.18 2.95
C ASN A 47 -4.24 -0.15 1.59
N VAL A 48 -4.99 -0.21 0.51
CA VAL A 48 -4.46 -0.10 -0.85
C VAL A 48 -4.10 1.36 -1.14
N LYS A 49 -2.94 1.58 -1.72
CA LYS A 49 -2.54 2.91 -2.18
C LYS A 49 -3.28 3.23 -3.48
N ALA A 50 -4.02 4.35 -3.50
CA ALA A 50 -4.79 4.75 -4.68
C ALA A 50 -3.92 4.98 -5.93
N THR A 51 -2.62 5.16 -5.76
CA THR A 51 -1.64 5.39 -6.84
C THR A 51 -1.15 4.10 -7.48
N THR A 52 -1.26 2.96 -6.79
CA THR A 52 -0.87 1.64 -7.32
C THR A 52 -2.06 0.87 -7.87
N GLN A 53 -3.28 1.29 -7.55
CA GLN A 53 -4.49 0.61 -8.01
C GLN A 53 -4.77 0.94 -9.47
N GLU A 54 -4.78 -0.08 -10.29
CA GLU A 54 -5.20 0.01 -11.68
C GLU A 54 -6.69 0.37 -11.80
N LEU A 55 -7.04 1.14 -12.82
CA LEU A 55 -8.42 1.53 -13.09
C LEU A 55 -9.06 0.56 -14.06
N TYR A 56 -10.20 0.02 -13.65
CA TYR A 56 -11.05 -0.81 -14.50
C TYR A 56 -12.53 -0.45 -14.29
N GLN A 57 -13.35 -0.84 -15.24
CA GLN A 57 -14.80 -0.58 -15.15
C GLN A 57 -15.42 -1.35 -13.98
N GLY A 58 -16.11 -0.62 -13.11
CA GLY A 58 -16.75 -1.20 -11.93
C GLY A 58 -15.85 -1.21 -10.68
N LEU A 59 -14.65 -0.61 -10.73
CA LEU A 59 -13.80 -0.45 -9.55
C LEU A 59 -14.53 0.36 -8.47
N GLU A 60 -14.70 -0.23 -7.30
CA GLU A 60 -15.23 0.45 -6.12
C GLU A 60 -14.11 0.72 -5.12
N ALA A 61 -13.95 1.99 -4.72
CA ALA A 61 -12.96 2.40 -3.74
C ALA A 61 -13.61 3.25 -2.64
N TYR A 62 -13.25 2.98 -1.40
CA TYR A 62 -13.80 3.62 -0.21
C TYR A 62 -12.71 4.26 0.63
N GLY A 63 -12.99 5.46 1.15
CA GLY A 63 -12.16 6.05 2.20
C GLY A 63 -12.30 5.26 3.50
N GLN A 64 -11.20 5.00 4.19
CA GLN A 64 -11.20 4.15 5.37
C GLN A 64 -10.85 4.84 6.69
N ASN A 65 -10.21 6.01 6.63
CA ASN A 65 -9.75 6.73 7.82
C ASN A 65 -10.44 8.08 8.02
N ALA A 66 -11.73 8.15 7.71
CA ALA A 66 -12.54 9.33 7.90
C ALA A 66 -13.97 8.93 8.25
N TRP A 67 -14.64 9.69 9.13
CA TRP A 67 -16.02 9.47 9.48
C TRP A 67 -16.77 10.79 9.70
N PRO A 68 -17.90 11.02 9.06
CA PRO A 68 -18.63 10.16 8.11
C PRO A 68 -18.04 10.15 6.70
N ASN A 69 -17.17 11.09 6.33
CA ASN A 69 -16.51 11.12 5.01
C ASN A 69 -15.21 11.94 5.05
N VAL A 70 -14.42 11.87 3.98
CA VAL A 70 -13.10 12.52 3.90
C VAL A 70 -13.15 14.06 3.92
N ARG A 71 -14.25 14.67 3.50
CA ARG A 71 -14.42 16.13 3.53
C ARG A 71 -14.80 16.63 4.92
N PHE A 72 -15.70 15.93 5.57
CA PHE A 72 -16.15 16.23 6.92
C PHE A 72 -15.86 15.03 7.82
N ASP A 73 -14.83 15.15 8.62
CA ASP A 73 -14.33 14.07 9.46
C ASP A 73 -14.32 14.49 10.92
N LEU A 74 -15.11 13.80 11.74
CA LEU A 74 -15.17 14.05 13.19
C LEU A 74 -13.85 13.69 13.89
N GLY A 75 -13.06 12.77 13.34
CA GLY A 75 -11.73 12.46 13.86
C GLY A 75 -10.79 13.66 13.84
N SER A 76 -11.07 14.69 13.02
CA SER A 76 -10.28 15.93 12.96
C SER A 76 -10.29 16.75 14.27
N ILE A 77 -11.20 16.46 15.19
CA ILE A 77 -11.16 16.99 16.57
C ILE A 77 -9.83 16.67 17.26
N ALA A 78 -9.22 15.52 16.95
CA ALA A 78 -7.91 15.16 17.47
C ALA A 78 -6.83 16.21 17.14
N ASN A 79 -6.97 16.95 16.04
CA ASN A 79 -6.03 18.01 15.68
C ASN A 79 -6.06 19.21 16.66
N ILE A 80 -7.19 19.47 17.31
CA ILE A 80 -7.32 20.52 18.34
C ILE A 80 -6.46 20.16 19.55
N PHE A 81 -6.36 18.88 19.85
CA PHE A 81 -5.57 18.35 20.96
C PHE A 81 -4.13 17.96 20.56
N SER A 82 -3.67 18.37 19.39
CA SER A 82 -2.37 17.96 18.83
C SER A 82 -1.17 18.26 19.75
N GLN A 83 -1.25 19.31 20.56
CA GLN A 83 -0.20 19.64 21.53
C GLN A 83 -0.08 18.60 22.66
N PHE A 84 -1.18 17.94 23.01
CA PHE A 84 -1.22 16.90 24.04
C PHE A 84 -0.99 15.51 23.45
N LEU A 85 -1.28 15.32 22.17
CA LEU A 85 -1.15 14.04 21.45
C LEU A 85 0.18 13.94 20.68
N ALA A 86 1.21 14.66 21.13
CA ALA A 86 2.52 14.65 20.48
C ALA A 86 3.08 13.23 20.35
N ALA A 87 3.94 13.01 19.36
CA ALA A 87 4.60 11.73 19.11
C ALA A 87 5.22 11.17 20.42
N GLY A 88 4.90 9.92 20.72
CA GLY A 88 5.32 9.27 21.95
C GLY A 88 4.41 9.48 23.16
N PHE A 89 3.31 10.24 23.03
CA PHE A 89 2.34 10.42 24.12
C PHE A 89 1.88 9.09 24.72
N TYR A 90 1.48 8.13 23.91
CA TYR A 90 1.01 6.85 24.39
C TYR A 90 2.11 5.99 25.04
N TYR A 91 3.35 6.10 24.60
CA TYR A 91 4.47 5.43 25.28
C TYR A 91 4.72 6.00 26.67
N LYS A 92 4.61 7.31 26.81
CA LYS A 92 4.88 7.98 28.10
C LYS A 92 3.72 7.90 29.08
N THR A 93 2.48 7.90 28.59
CA THR A 93 1.30 8.02 29.46
C THR A 93 0.55 6.72 29.65
N VAL A 94 0.49 5.86 28.63
CA VAL A 94 -0.34 4.64 28.65
C VAL A 94 0.50 3.39 28.93
N MET A 95 1.68 3.27 28.33
CA MET A 95 2.57 2.15 28.62
C MET A 95 3.28 2.26 29.95
N GLY A 96 3.29 3.45 30.55
CA GLY A 96 3.84 3.72 31.88
C GLY A 96 2.86 3.57 33.05
N LEU A 97 1.58 3.24 32.79
CA LEU A 97 0.61 3.04 33.87
C LEU A 97 0.80 1.67 34.56
N PRO A 98 0.89 1.63 35.90
CA PRO A 98 0.94 0.38 36.63
C PRO A 98 -0.36 -0.42 36.45
N PRO A 99 -0.29 -1.77 36.56
CA PRO A 99 0.85 -2.51 37.08
C PRO A 99 1.75 -3.08 35.98
N PHE A 100 2.95 -2.61 35.92
CA PHE A 100 4.02 -3.15 35.06
C PHE A 100 4.23 -4.66 35.20
N GLU A 101 3.92 -5.20 36.34
CA GLU A 101 4.18 -6.61 36.66
C GLU A 101 3.10 -7.58 36.20
N TRP A 102 1.90 -7.13 35.95
CA TRP A 102 0.74 -7.98 35.66
C TRP A 102 0.63 -8.52 34.25
N GLY A 103 1.40 -8.07 33.35
CA GLY A 103 1.25 -8.54 31.99
C GLY A 103 2.52 -8.48 31.18
N ARG A 104 3.67 -8.30 31.81
CA ARG A 104 4.91 -8.10 31.02
C ARG A 104 4.69 -7.12 29.86
N GLY A 105 3.93 -6.05 30.10
CA GLY A 105 3.64 -5.01 29.14
C GLY A 105 2.53 -5.29 28.13
N THR A 106 1.83 -6.42 28.19
CA THR A 106 0.90 -6.82 27.12
C THR A 106 -0.58 -6.59 27.40
N GLY A 107 -1.05 -6.71 28.63
CA GLY A 107 -2.50 -6.74 28.91
C GLY A 107 -3.22 -5.43 28.66
N ILE A 108 -2.79 -4.34 29.27
CA ILE A 108 -3.41 -3.01 29.09
C ILE A 108 -3.11 -2.48 27.69
N TRP A 109 -1.90 -2.70 27.17
CA TRP A 109 -1.56 -2.33 25.80
C TRP A 109 -2.51 -2.95 24.77
N MET A 110 -2.84 -4.22 24.89
CA MET A 110 -3.76 -4.89 23.95
C MET A 110 -5.16 -4.30 23.94
N LEU A 111 -5.60 -3.69 25.06
CA LEU A 111 -6.86 -2.95 25.11
C LEU A 111 -6.78 -1.63 24.36
N TYR A 112 -5.71 -0.86 24.61
CA TYR A 112 -5.48 0.43 23.97
C TYR A 112 -5.12 0.30 22.49
N GLU A 113 -4.39 -0.75 22.11
CA GLU A 113 -4.01 -1.01 20.73
C GLU A 113 -5.23 -1.09 19.82
N LYS A 114 -6.28 -1.77 20.25
CA LYS A 114 -7.54 -1.85 19.49
C LYS A 114 -8.18 -0.48 19.27
N LEU A 115 -8.16 0.35 20.31
CA LEU A 115 -8.70 1.72 20.22
C LEU A 115 -7.84 2.59 19.31
N ILE A 116 -6.53 2.55 19.47
CA ILE A 116 -5.57 3.32 18.65
C ILE A 116 -5.64 2.90 17.20
N ARG A 117 -5.67 1.62 16.90
CA ARG A 117 -5.81 1.08 15.54
C ARG A 117 -7.10 1.58 14.89
N ARG A 118 -8.21 1.56 15.62
CA ARG A 118 -9.50 2.05 15.13
C ARG A 118 -9.48 3.57 14.90
N ALA A 119 -8.89 4.32 15.82
CA ALA A 119 -8.73 5.76 15.70
C ALA A 119 -7.80 6.15 14.54
N ALA A 120 -6.75 5.37 14.29
CA ALA A 120 -5.86 5.56 13.16
C ALA A 120 -6.53 5.28 11.80
N GLY A 121 -7.71 4.65 11.78
CA GLY A 121 -8.45 4.38 10.54
C GLY A 121 -7.77 3.38 9.61
N MET A 122 -6.88 2.53 10.14
CA MET A 122 -6.34 1.40 9.38
C MET A 122 -7.47 0.43 9.07
N GLY A 123 -7.57 0.03 7.80
CA GLY A 123 -8.58 -0.90 7.33
C GLY A 123 -8.40 -2.30 7.95
N THR A 124 -9.47 -3.06 7.94
CA THR A 124 -9.49 -4.43 8.45
C THR A 124 -9.79 -5.38 7.30
N ALA A 125 -8.97 -6.41 7.14
CA ALA A 125 -9.20 -7.45 6.14
C ALA A 125 -10.54 -8.16 6.39
N SER A 126 -11.18 -8.60 5.32
CA SER A 126 -12.39 -9.41 5.39
C SER A 126 -12.12 -10.70 6.19
N ARG A 127 -13.14 -11.16 6.91
CA ARG A 127 -13.15 -12.47 7.58
C ARG A 127 -14.02 -13.49 6.86
N GLU A 128 -14.63 -13.07 5.76
CA GLU A 128 -15.40 -13.96 4.90
C GLU A 128 -14.44 -14.86 4.11
N PRO A 129 -14.87 -16.06 3.72
CA PRO A 129 -14.06 -16.93 2.87
C PRO A 129 -13.68 -16.22 1.57
N ASP A 130 -12.44 -16.40 1.14
CA ASP A 130 -11.96 -15.89 -0.12
C ASP A 130 -12.71 -16.58 -1.28
N PRO A 131 -13.39 -15.83 -2.14
CA PRO A 131 -14.15 -16.39 -3.25
C PRO A 131 -13.26 -16.71 -4.47
N ASP A 132 -12.00 -16.29 -4.46
CA ASP A 132 -11.12 -16.49 -5.60
C ASP A 132 -10.52 -17.91 -5.58
N LEU A 133 -10.35 -18.46 -6.76
CA LEU A 133 -9.74 -19.77 -6.98
C LEU A 133 -8.30 -19.57 -7.44
N TYR A 134 -7.36 -20.21 -6.76
CA TYR A 134 -5.94 -20.11 -7.05
C TYR A 134 -5.44 -21.40 -7.66
N GLU A 135 -4.67 -21.27 -8.72
CA GLU A 135 -3.90 -22.39 -9.28
C GLU A 135 -2.57 -22.49 -8.51
N HIS A 136 -2.21 -23.72 -8.17
CA HIS A 136 -0.95 -24.01 -7.49
C HIS A 136 -0.02 -24.79 -8.42
N GLY A 137 1.19 -24.28 -8.57
CA GLY A 137 2.22 -24.89 -9.40
C GLY A 137 3.60 -24.82 -8.74
N HIS A 138 4.52 -25.66 -9.21
CA HIS A 138 5.92 -25.62 -8.81
C HIS A 138 6.74 -25.32 -10.06
N ILE A 139 7.55 -24.27 -10.00
CA ILE A 139 8.48 -23.87 -11.04
C ILE A 139 9.88 -23.92 -10.46
N PHE A 140 10.81 -24.53 -11.19
CA PHE A 140 12.21 -24.57 -10.80
C PHE A 140 12.97 -23.59 -11.67
N CYS A 141 13.89 -22.84 -11.09
CA CYS A 141 14.75 -21.90 -11.79
C CYS A 141 16.05 -21.73 -11.01
N ASP A 142 17.13 -21.31 -11.69
CA ASP A 142 18.40 -20.98 -11.06
C ASP A 142 18.31 -19.65 -10.30
N VAL A 143 17.56 -18.70 -10.85
CA VAL A 143 17.40 -17.36 -10.27
C VAL A 143 15.95 -16.90 -10.36
N LEU A 144 15.34 -16.60 -9.21
CA LEU A 144 14.07 -15.93 -9.12
C LEU A 144 14.27 -14.42 -8.91
N ILE A 145 13.71 -13.61 -9.81
CA ILE A 145 13.68 -12.15 -9.68
C ILE A 145 12.23 -11.72 -9.38
N VAL A 146 12.02 -11.08 -8.26
CA VAL A 146 10.69 -10.56 -7.86
C VAL A 146 10.62 -9.07 -8.11
N GLY A 147 9.70 -8.68 -9.00
CA GLY A 147 9.50 -7.31 -9.46
C GLY A 147 10.32 -6.95 -10.69
N SER A 148 9.64 -6.41 -11.71
CA SER A 148 10.24 -5.99 -12.98
C SER A 148 10.47 -4.49 -13.09
N GLY A 149 10.66 -3.80 -11.98
CA GLY A 149 11.11 -2.42 -11.96
C GLY A 149 12.52 -2.24 -12.53
N PRO A 150 13.08 -1.02 -12.52
CA PRO A 150 14.41 -0.73 -13.08
C PRO A 150 15.52 -1.68 -12.61
N ALA A 151 15.49 -2.08 -11.34
CA ALA A 151 16.46 -2.98 -10.74
C ALA A 151 16.30 -4.41 -11.26
N GLY A 152 15.06 -4.96 -11.21
CA GLY A 152 14.76 -6.32 -11.67
C GLY A 152 15.04 -6.52 -13.15
N LEU A 153 14.60 -5.58 -14.00
CA LEU A 153 14.92 -5.61 -15.42
C LEU A 153 16.41 -5.56 -15.70
N SER A 154 17.16 -4.74 -14.94
CA SER A 154 18.62 -4.67 -15.08
C SER A 154 19.31 -5.94 -14.65
N ALA A 155 18.82 -6.60 -13.60
CA ALA A 155 19.33 -7.89 -13.14
C ALA A 155 19.04 -8.98 -14.17
N ALA A 156 17.78 -9.11 -14.62
CA ALA A 156 17.37 -10.08 -15.63
C ALA A 156 18.23 -9.96 -16.92
N ALA A 157 18.38 -8.72 -17.42
CA ALA A 157 19.17 -8.48 -18.64
C ALA A 157 20.69 -8.78 -18.49
N LYS A 158 21.23 -8.71 -17.28
CA LYS A 158 22.62 -9.12 -17.03
C LYS A 158 22.76 -10.63 -16.91
N LEU A 159 21.85 -11.25 -16.17
CA LEU A 159 21.90 -12.68 -15.88
C LEU A 159 21.54 -13.53 -17.10
N SER A 160 20.67 -13.03 -18.01
CA SER A 160 20.30 -13.74 -19.25
C SER A 160 21.50 -14.07 -20.16
N LYS A 161 22.63 -13.39 -19.95
CA LYS A 161 23.87 -13.65 -20.69
C LYS A 161 24.70 -14.81 -20.11
N LEU A 162 24.33 -15.34 -18.96
CA LEU A 162 25.09 -16.35 -18.23
C LEU A 162 24.56 -17.76 -18.47
N GLY A 163 23.54 -17.96 -19.28
CA GLY A 163 22.93 -19.26 -19.56
C GLY A 163 22.23 -19.88 -18.36
N LEU A 164 21.77 -19.05 -17.42
CA LEU A 164 20.99 -19.46 -16.25
C LEU A 164 19.51 -19.51 -16.60
N ASP A 165 18.77 -20.41 -15.97
CA ASP A 165 17.31 -20.44 -16.00
C ASP A 165 16.75 -19.37 -15.05
N ILE A 166 16.11 -18.33 -15.60
CA ILE A 166 15.69 -17.14 -14.87
C ILE A 166 14.18 -17.01 -14.92
N LEU A 167 13.57 -16.89 -13.77
CA LEU A 167 12.15 -16.55 -13.63
C LEU A 167 12.04 -15.12 -13.11
N LEU A 168 11.44 -14.23 -13.92
CA LEU A 168 11.05 -12.89 -13.54
C LEU A 168 9.54 -12.83 -13.28
N VAL A 169 9.15 -12.50 -12.07
CA VAL A 169 7.74 -12.37 -11.69
C VAL A 169 7.40 -10.90 -11.39
N GLU A 170 6.21 -10.48 -11.84
CA GLU A 170 5.69 -9.13 -11.68
C GLU A 170 4.25 -9.20 -11.19
N GLN A 171 3.85 -8.29 -10.31
CA GLN A 171 2.47 -8.17 -9.84
C GLN A 171 1.60 -7.36 -10.79
N ASP A 172 2.19 -6.41 -11.51
CA ASP A 172 1.53 -5.58 -12.50
C ASP A 172 1.51 -6.31 -13.85
N PHE A 173 0.54 -6.01 -14.71
CA PHE A 173 0.41 -6.67 -16.00
C PHE A 173 1.43 -6.17 -17.05
N GLU A 174 2.13 -5.07 -16.77
CA GLU A 174 3.23 -4.56 -17.58
C GLU A 174 4.52 -4.46 -16.77
N PRO A 175 5.63 -5.03 -17.29
CA PRO A 175 6.93 -4.87 -16.65
C PRO A 175 7.47 -3.45 -16.84
N GLY A 176 8.07 -2.87 -15.80
CA GLY A 176 8.68 -1.54 -15.90
C GLY A 176 8.72 -0.75 -14.61
N GLY A 177 7.75 -0.94 -13.70
CA GLY A 177 7.67 -0.20 -12.45
C GLY A 177 7.74 1.33 -12.70
N ASP A 178 8.62 2.05 -12.02
CA ASP A 178 8.74 3.51 -12.15
C ASP A 178 9.08 4.02 -13.55
N TYR A 179 9.55 3.17 -14.46
CA TYR A 179 9.72 3.59 -15.85
C TYR A 179 8.37 3.89 -16.53
N LEU A 180 7.29 3.23 -16.11
CA LEU A 180 5.94 3.42 -16.65
C LEU A 180 5.30 4.74 -16.19
N ASN A 181 5.77 5.30 -15.08
CA ASN A 181 5.29 6.57 -14.53
C ASN A 181 5.87 7.80 -15.26
N GLN A 182 6.80 7.61 -16.17
CA GLN A 182 7.45 8.70 -16.92
C GLN A 182 6.71 8.96 -18.23
N GLU A 183 6.48 10.22 -18.58
CA GLU A 183 5.89 10.61 -19.88
C GLU A 183 6.64 9.98 -21.07
N GLN A 184 7.95 9.90 -20.95
CA GLN A 184 8.81 9.27 -21.94
C GLN A 184 9.72 8.27 -21.23
N PRO A 185 9.37 6.98 -21.28
CA PRO A 185 10.24 5.94 -20.71
C PRO A 185 11.65 6.01 -21.31
N PRO A 186 12.69 5.90 -20.48
CA PRO A 186 14.06 6.05 -20.95
C PRO A 186 14.44 4.99 -21.98
N VAL A 187 15.32 5.34 -22.90
CA VAL A 187 15.82 4.42 -23.96
C VAL A 187 16.32 3.10 -23.35
N LYS A 188 16.95 3.19 -22.17
CA LYS A 188 17.42 2.04 -21.39
C LYS A 188 16.29 1.04 -21.09
N TYR A 189 15.09 1.49 -20.77
CA TYR A 189 13.94 0.62 -20.52
C TYR A 189 13.59 -0.23 -21.73
N LYS A 190 13.48 0.41 -22.90
CA LYS A 190 13.20 -0.31 -24.17
C LYS A 190 14.30 -1.33 -24.50
N GLN A 191 15.57 -0.97 -24.24
CA GLN A 191 16.70 -1.89 -24.42
C GLN A 191 16.64 -3.09 -23.49
N LEU A 192 16.33 -2.88 -22.21
CA LEU A 192 16.19 -3.95 -21.22
C LEU A 192 15.07 -4.93 -21.60
N LEU A 193 13.89 -4.40 -21.97
CA LEU A 193 12.78 -5.22 -22.43
C LEU A 193 13.11 -6.04 -23.69
N ALA A 194 13.82 -5.43 -24.63
CA ALA A 194 14.23 -6.11 -25.86
C ALA A 194 15.19 -7.28 -25.58
N VAL A 195 16.09 -7.11 -24.61
CA VAL A 195 17.02 -8.18 -24.19
C VAL A 195 16.23 -9.32 -23.56
N ILE A 196 15.33 -9.04 -22.62
CA ILE A 196 14.53 -10.04 -21.91
C ILE A 196 13.63 -10.83 -22.86
N LYS A 197 12.90 -10.13 -23.74
CA LYS A 197 12.04 -10.77 -24.76
C LYS A 197 12.82 -11.69 -25.71
N LYS A 198 14.09 -11.37 -25.98
CA LYS A 198 14.94 -12.18 -26.86
C LYS A 198 15.53 -13.40 -26.15
N SER A 199 15.64 -13.37 -24.83
CA SER A 199 16.26 -14.42 -24.02
C SER A 199 15.26 -15.42 -23.41
N GLU A 200 13.97 -15.31 -23.73
CA GLU A 200 12.91 -16.20 -23.19
C GLU A 200 12.85 -16.24 -21.65
N VAL A 201 13.22 -15.13 -20.99
CA VAL A 201 13.14 -14.94 -19.53
C VAL A 201 11.70 -14.68 -19.11
#